data_5b9a36af81df2c0d7c5301c94855fd23
#
_entry.id   5b9a36af81df2c0d7c5301c94855fd23
#
_cell.length_a   1.000
_cell.length_b   1.000
_cell.length_c   1.000
_cell.angle_alpha   90.00
_cell.angle_beta   90.00
_cell.angle_gamma   90.00
#
_symmetry.space_group_name_H-M   'P 1'
#
loop_
_entity.id
_entity.type
_entity.pdbx_description
1 polymer ?
#
loop_
_entity_poly.entity_id
_entity_poly.type
_entity_poly.pdbx_seq_one_letter_code
_entity_poly.pdbx_strand_id
1 'polypeptide(L)'
;MQQTQREKIQNEALTNALQHNRCGLAISMGVGKTLIGLQHIDANYSVRLKVLVVAPKVSIFESWKNDAERFNMEYLLDHMSFSTYLSLNKHNPKDYDILYLDECHSLLITHEPFLANFDGKILGLTGTPPKRSGEKSLMVGRYCPIIYRYTVDEATDSNILNDYRIIVHNLKLNGSIANVAVNMKGGNTFYQTEAKSYAYWSTRLVKAKSPRDKQIVSVMRMRALMDFKTKEVYSKNLLDTIKSSGDKCIVFANTQAQADRISSYSYHSGNTESTDNLDSFKSGNIKELSCVLQLNEGVNIPDLKQGIIMHAYGNERKSAQRLGRLLRLNPTETSYIHILCYTDTIDSIWLNKALEGFDESKIFHFDPTDKTLKEVLKEAGYYGK
;
A
#
# COMPACT_ATOMS: atom_id res chain seq x y z
N MET A 1 -34.11 3.43 -10.61
CA MET A 1 -33.23 3.22 -9.41
C MET A 1 -32.42 4.46 -9.16
N GLN A 2 -32.31 4.91 -7.92
CA GLN A 2 -31.43 6.04 -7.60
C GLN A 2 -29.97 5.58 -7.72
N GLN A 3 -29.17 6.32 -8.49
CA GLN A 3 -27.75 6.04 -8.68
C GLN A 3 -27.00 6.16 -7.37
N THR A 4 -26.17 5.18 -7.03
CA THR A 4 -25.34 5.24 -5.82
C THR A 4 -24.27 6.33 -5.94
N GLN A 5 -23.77 6.85 -4.82
CA GLN A 5 -22.71 7.87 -4.83
C GLN A 5 -21.44 7.35 -5.53
N ARG A 6 -21.12 6.06 -5.35
CA ARG A 6 -19.99 5.42 -6.05
C ARG A 6 -20.18 5.44 -7.57
N GLU A 7 -21.36 5.08 -8.07
CA GLU A 7 -21.68 5.11 -9.50
C GLU A 7 -21.61 6.52 -10.08
N LYS A 8 -22.01 7.54 -9.31
CA LYS A 8 -21.87 8.95 -9.74
C LYS A 8 -20.40 9.31 -9.99
N ILE A 9 -19.53 8.99 -9.04
CA ILE A 9 -18.10 9.27 -9.15
C ILE A 9 -17.46 8.48 -10.29
N GLN A 10 -17.84 7.20 -10.46
CA GLN A 10 -17.37 6.38 -11.58
C GLN A 10 -17.79 6.96 -12.93
N ASN A 11 -19.03 7.37 -13.06
CA ASN A 11 -19.55 7.98 -14.28
C ASN A 11 -18.93 9.35 -14.57
N GLU A 12 -18.72 10.16 -13.54
CA GLU A 12 -18.03 11.45 -13.68
C GLU A 12 -16.57 11.25 -14.16
N ALA A 13 -15.84 10.33 -13.54
CA ALA A 13 -14.48 9.98 -13.93
C ALA A 13 -14.41 9.43 -15.36
N LEU A 14 -15.35 8.54 -15.74
CA LEU A 14 -15.47 8.00 -17.08
C LEU A 14 -15.76 9.10 -18.10
N THR A 15 -16.73 9.98 -17.83
CA THR A 15 -17.11 11.09 -18.71
C THR A 15 -15.91 12.01 -18.97
N ASN A 16 -15.15 12.33 -17.91
CA ASN A 16 -13.93 13.12 -18.07
C ASN A 16 -12.89 12.38 -18.94
N ALA A 17 -12.67 11.07 -18.70
CA ALA A 17 -11.70 10.29 -19.46
C ALA A 17 -12.05 10.21 -20.95
N LEU A 18 -13.33 10.05 -21.31
CA LEU A 18 -13.79 9.94 -22.69
C LEU A 18 -13.58 11.21 -23.53
N GLN A 19 -13.43 12.37 -22.87
CA GLN A 19 -13.16 13.65 -23.56
C GLN A 19 -11.69 13.81 -23.96
N HIS A 20 -10.80 12.91 -23.55
CA HIS A 20 -9.36 13.05 -23.75
C HIS A 20 -8.76 11.80 -24.41
N ASN A 21 -7.86 12.03 -25.37
CA ASN A 21 -7.09 10.92 -25.96
C ASN A 21 -5.99 10.41 -25.04
N ARG A 22 -5.45 11.26 -24.17
CA ARG A 22 -4.38 10.92 -23.21
C ARG A 22 -4.67 11.57 -21.88
N CYS A 23 -5.00 10.77 -20.88
CA CYS A 23 -5.32 11.28 -19.55
C CYS A 23 -5.02 10.25 -18.47
N GLY A 24 -5.05 10.71 -17.22
CA GLY A 24 -4.92 9.89 -16.05
C GLY A 24 -5.99 10.23 -15.00
N LEU A 25 -6.45 9.20 -14.30
CA LEU A 25 -7.40 9.30 -13.20
C LEU A 25 -6.70 8.92 -11.91
N ALA A 26 -6.65 9.85 -10.95
CA ALA A 26 -6.15 9.63 -9.61
C ALA A 26 -7.32 9.38 -8.67
N ILE A 27 -7.72 8.13 -8.53
CA ILE A 27 -8.91 7.72 -7.77
C ILE A 27 -8.48 6.79 -6.65
N SER A 28 -8.95 7.04 -5.44
CA SER A 28 -8.63 6.24 -4.26
C SER A 28 -8.97 4.75 -4.47
N MET A 29 -8.29 3.88 -3.74
CA MET A 29 -8.57 2.45 -3.79
C MET A 29 -9.99 2.17 -3.27
N GLY A 30 -10.65 1.16 -3.85
CA GLY A 30 -12.02 0.76 -3.45
C GLY A 30 -13.14 1.48 -4.19
N VAL A 31 -12.87 2.56 -4.91
CA VAL A 31 -13.89 3.26 -5.72
C VAL A 31 -14.23 2.52 -7.03
N GLY A 32 -13.32 1.67 -7.55
CA GLY A 32 -13.57 0.84 -8.73
C GLY A 32 -12.84 1.31 -10.00
N LYS A 33 -11.54 1.62 -9.89
CA LYS A 33 -10.70 2.02 -11.04
C LYS A 33 -10.75 1.04 -12.22
N THR A 34 -10.71 -0.27 -11.93
CA THR A 34 -10.76 -1.33 -12.94
C THR A 34 -12.08 -1.28 -13.70
N LEU A 35 -13.21 -1.11 -12.99
CA LEU A 35 -14.52 -0.97 -13.62
C LEU A 35 -14.58 0.26 -14.55
N ILE A 36 -14.04 1.40 -14.10
CA ILE A 36 -13.97 2.60 -14.97
C ILE A 36 -13.13 2.31 -16.22
N GLY A 37 -12.02 1.58 -16.08
CA GLY A 37 -11.21 1.14 -17.21
C GLY A 37 -12.00 0.25 -18.19
N LEU A 38 -12.73 -0.75 -17.69
CA LEU A 38 -13.59 -1.63 -18.49
C LEU A 38 -14.71 -0.84 -19.19
N GLN A 39 -15.39 0.05 -18.49
CA GLN A 39 -16.42 0.91 -19.07
C GLN A 39 -15.85 1.86 -20.14
N HIS A 40 -14.60 2.32 -19.97
CA HIS A 40 -13.92 3.12 -20.99
C HIS A 40 -13.56 2.28 -22.22
N ILE A 41 -13.19 0.99 -22.05
CA ILE A 41 -13.00 0.06 -23.20
C ILE A 41 -14.33 -0.12 -23.92
N ASP A 42 -15.39 -0.42 -23.19
CA ASP A 42 -16.73 -0.64 -23.73
C ASP A 42 -17.24 0.57 -24.54
N ALA A 43 -17.09 1.78 -23.98
CA ALA A 43 -17.46 3.02 -24.68
C ALA A 43 -16.66 3.29 -25.98
N ASN A 44 -15.49 2.67 -26.15
CA ASN A 44 -14.66 2.73 -27.35
C ASN A 44 -14.70 1.43 -28.17
N TYR A 45 -15.64 0.53 -27.87
CA TYR A 45 -15.68 -0.81 -28.46
C TYR A 45 -15.83 -0.77 -29.99
N SER A 46 -15.04 -1.61 -30.63
CA SER A 46 -15.22 -1.99 -32.04
C SER A 46 -14.71 -3.42 -32.21
N VAL A 47 -15.19 -4.13 -33.24
CA VAL A 47 -14.83 -5.53 -33.52
C VAL A 47 -13.33 -5.72 -33.77
N ARG A 48 -12.61 -4.67 -34.15
CA ARG A 48 -11.15 -4.71 -34.42
C ARG A 48 -10.34 -4.07 -33.32
N LEU A 49 -10.98 -3.63 -32.23
CA LEU A 49 -10.29 -2.96 -31.11
C LEU A 49 -9.18 -3.85 -30.53
N LYS A 50 -8.01 -3.28 -30.32
CA LYS A 50 -6.88 -3.91 -29.67
C LYS A 50 -6.42 -3.09 -28.48
N VAL A 51 -6.53 -3.65 -27.32
CA VAL A 51 -6.22 -3.00 -26.04
C VAL A 51 -5.00 -3.63 -25.40
N LEU A 52 -4.09 -2.82 -24.89
CA LEU A 52 -3.00 -3.26 -24.03
C LEU A 52 -3.19 -2.72 -22.60
N VAL A 53 -3.31 -3.62 -21.63
CA VAL A 53 -3.34 -3.28 -20.21
C VAL A 53 -1.98 -3.55 -19.62
N VAL A 54 -1.34 -2.51 -19.08
CA VAL A 54 -0.01 -2.57 -18.48
C VAL A 54 -0.12 -2.33 -16.98
N ALA A 55 0.43 -3.25 -16.18
CA ALA A 55 0.42 -3.17 -14.73
C ALA A 55 1.78 -3.53 -14.11
N PRO A 56 2.07 -3.14 -12.86
CA PRO A 56 3.35 -3.48 -12.21
C PRO A 56 3.55 -4.97 -11.96
N LYS A 57 2.46 -5.77 -11.85
CA LYS A 57 2.48 -7.19 -11.50
C LYS A 57 1.40 -7.97 -12.24
N VAL A 58 1.70 -9.24 -12.52
CA VAL A 58 0.78 -10.18 -13.18
C VAL A 58 -0.51 -10.40 -12.36
N SER A 59 -0.42 -10.36 -11.01
CA SER A 59 -1.61 -10.54 -10.15
C SER A 59 -2.71 -9.49 -10.36
N ILE A 60 -2.39 -8.33 -10.94
CA ILE A 60 -3.37 -7.29 -11.27
C ILE A 60 -4.23 -7.71 -12.47
N PHE A 61 -3.69 -8.51 -13.38
CA PHE A 61 -4.43 -8.99 -14.55
C PHE A 61 -5.65 -9.80 -14.16
N GLU A 62 -5.52 -10.62 -13.10
CA GLU A 62 -6.66 -11.38 -12.56
C GLU A 62 -7.76 -10.46 -12.01
N SER A 63 -7.39 -9.31 -11.43
CA SER A 63 -8.38 -8.33 -10.99
C SER A 63 -9.18 -7.76 -12.17
N TRP A 64 -8.54 -7.51 -13.31
CA TRP A 64 -9.24 -7.05 -14.52
C TRP A 64 -10.18 -8.12 -15.07
N LYS A 65 -9.77 -9.38 -15.11
CA LYS A 65 -10.60 -10.50 -15.57
C LYS A 65 -11.79 -10.73 -14.66
N ASN A 66 -11.54 -10.82 -13.34
CA ASN A 66 -12.60 -11.03 -12.34
C ASN A 66 -13.63 -9.87 -12.33
N ASP A 67 -13.17 -8.61 -12.51
CA ASP A 67 -14.08 -7.49 -12.62
C ASP A 67 -14.86 -7.53 -13.95
N ALA A 68 -14.25 -7.94 -15.06
CA ALA A 68 -14.96 -8.13 -16.33
C ALA A 68 -16.08 -9.18 -16.18
N GLU A 69 -15.80 -10.33 -15.59
CA GLU A 69 -16.80 -11.37 -15.29
C GLU A 69 -17.90 -10.83 -14.35
N ARG A 70 -17.51 -10.18 -13.26
CA ARG A 70 -18.44 -9.65 -12.26
C ARG A 70 -19.44 -8.65 -12.83
N PHE A 71 -19.04 -7.88 -13.84
CA PHE A 71 -19.84 -6.83 -14.44
C PHE A 71 -20.41 -7.21 -15.82
N ASN A 72 -20.36 -8.48 -16.21
CA ASN A 72 -20.83 -9.03 -17.49
C ASN A 72 -20.17 -8.34 -18.71
N MET A 73 -18.87 -8.14 -18.64
CA MET A 73 -18.04 -7.50 -19.67
C MET A 73 -16.94 -8.46 -20.19
N GLU A 74 -17.13 -9.78 -20.07
CA GLU A 74 -16.13 -10.82 -20.45
C GLU A 74 -15.77 -10.73 -21.94
N TYR A 75 -16.73 -10.33 -22.78
CA TYR A 75 -16.51 -10.14 -24.23
C TYR A 75 -15.41 -9.13 -24.56
N LEU A 76 -15.06 -8.23 -23.62
CA LEU A 76 -13.94 -7.31 -23.80
C LEU A 76 -12.58 -8.01 -23.68
N LEU A 77 -12.50 -9.15 -22.96
CA LEU A 77 -11.25 -9.86 -22.72
C LEU A 77 -10.61 -10.37 -24.01
N ASP A 78 -11.40 -10.70 -25.02
CA ASP A 78 -10.92 -11.14 -26.35
C ASP A 78 -10.15 -10.04 -27.09
N HIS A 79 -10.38 -8.78 -26.71
CA HIS A 79 -9.72 -7.59 -27.26
C HIS A 79 -8.53 -7.11 -26.42
N MET A 80 -8.31 -7.72 -25.24
CA MET A 80 -7.34 -7.25 -24.24
C MET A 80 -6.09 -8.12 -24.22
N SER A 81 -4.95 -7.48 -24.35
CA SER A 81 -3.65 -8.07 -24.04
C SER A 81 -3.12 -7.50 -22.74
N PHE A 82 -2.39 -8.30 -21.98
CA PHE A 82 -1.85 -7.91 -20.67
C PHE A 82 -0.32 -7.95 -20.69
N SER A 83 0.31 -6.92 -20.11
CA SER A 83 1.76 -6.83 -19.99
C SER A 83 2.17 -6.19 -18.67
N THR A 84 3.38 -6.48 -18.22
CA THR A 84 3.98 -5.72 -17.12
C THR A 84 4.78 -4.55 -17.66
N TYR A 85 5.00 -3.51 -16.81
CA TYR A 85 5.88 -2.39 -17.16
C TYR A 85 7.28 -2.86 -17.62
N LEU A 86 7.83 -3.91 -16.99
CA LEU A 86 9.14 -4.49 -17.36
C LEU A 86 9.15 -5.07 -18.78
N SER A 87 8.01 -5.46 -19.30
CA SER A 87 7.87 -6.07 -20.61
C SER A 87 7.28 -5.13 -21.67
N LEU A 88 6.91 -3.92 -21.30
CA LEU A 88 6.23 -2.97 -22.19
C LEU A 88 7.00 -2.74 -23.51
N ASN A 89 8.29 -2.54 -23.45
CA ASN A 89 9.14 -2.30 -24.64
C ASN A 89 9.31 -3.52 -25.56
N LYS A 90 8.78 -4.70 -25.19
CA LYS A 90 8.77 -5.90 -26.05
C LYS A 90 7.59 -5.91 -27.01
N HIS A 91 6.61 -5.06 -26.77
CA HIS A 91 5.43 -4.92 -27.62
C HIS A 91 5.70 -3.88 -28.72
N ASN A 92 5.04 -4.06 -29.88
CA ASN A 92 5.04 -3.05 -30.91
C ASN A 92 3.90 -2.06 -30.62
N PRO A 93 4.18 -0.76 -30.43
CA PRO A 93 3.16 0.23 -30.12
C PRO A 93 2.06 0.36 -31.18
N LYS A 94 2.34 0.02 -32.44
CA LYS A 94 1.37 0.10 -33.55
C LYS A 94 0.33 -1.04 -33.56
N ASP A 95 0.50 -2.05 -32.72
CA ASP A 95 -0.42 -3.19 -32.66
C ASP A 95 -1.65 -2.92 -31.80
N TYR A 96 -1.73 -1.75 -31.14
CA TYR A 96 -2.77 -1.44 -30.17
C TYR A 96 -3.39 -0.07 -30.43
N ASP A 97 -4.71 0.03 -30.20
CA ASP A 97 -5.49 1.25 -30.32
C ASP A 97 -5.61 2.02 -29.00
N ILE A 98 -5.66 1.29 -27.88
CA ILE A 98 -5.78 1.87 -26.54
C ILE A 98 -4.79 1.22 -25.58
N LEU A 99 -4.14 2.05 -24.78
CA LEU A 99 -3.21 1.67 -23.72
C LEU A 99 -3.77 2.05 -22.33
N TYR A 100 -3.93 1.07 -21.46
CA TYR A 100 -4.25 1.28 -20.05
C TYR A 100 -2.98 1.12 -19.22
N LEU A 101 -2.66 2.15 -18.46
CA LEU A 101 -1.52 2.17 -17.56
C LEU A 101 -2.02 2.05 -16.13
N ASP A 102 -2.28 0.81 -15.68
CA ASP A 102 -2.73 0.57 -14.31
C ASP A 102 -1.57 0.78 -13.35
N GLU A 103 -1.84 1.49 -12.25
CA GLU A 103 -0.84 2.06 -11.35
C GLU A 103 0.20 2.89 -12.14
N CYS A 104 -0.27 3.84 -12.95
CA CYS A 104 0.53 4.64 -13.89
C CYS A 104 1.68 5.41 -13.22
N HIS A 105 1.65 5.58 -11.91
CA HIS A 105 2.76 6.08 -11.12
C HIS A 105 4.02 5.18 -11.18
N SER A 106 3.92 3.99 -11.76
CA SER A 106 5.06 3.08 -12.00
C SER A 106 5.84 3.41 -13.27
N LEU A 107 5.37 4.37 -14.07
CA LEU A 107 6.08 4.85 -15.25
C LEU A 107 7.48 5.37 -14.91
N LEU A 108 8.44 4.99 -15.75
CA LEU A 108 9.85 5.41 -15.70
C LEU A 108 10.27 5.85 -17.10
N ILE A 109 11.35 6.60 -17.21
CA ILE A 109 11.91 7.07 -18.50
C ILE A 109 12.27 5.90 -19.43
N THR A 110 12.59 4.75 -18.87
CA THR A 110 12.86 3.51 -19.63
C THR A 110 11.66 3.03 -20.46
N HIS A 111 10.44 3.48 -20.19
CA HIS A 111 9.23 3.16 -20.95
C HIS A 111 8.98 4.13 -22.11
N GLU A 112 9.76 5.22 -22.20
CA GLU A 112 9.59 6.26 -23.22
C GLU A 112 9.69 5.73 -24.66
N PRO A 113 10.60 4.76 -24.99
CA PRO A 113 10.66 4.23 -26.37
C PRO A 113 9.36 3.66 -26.91
N PHE A 114 8.55 2.99 -26.07
CA PHE A 114 7.21 2.53 -26.45
C PHE A 114 6.22 3.69 -26.51
N LEU A 115 6.15 4.50 -25.45
CA LEU A 115 5.14 5.55 -25.26
C LEU A 115 5.24 6.68 -26.30
N ALA A 116 6.46 7.03 -26.73
CA ALA A 116 6.71 8.07 -27.72
C ALA A 116 6.27 7.64 -29.14
N ASN A 117 6.23 6.35 -29.41
CA ASN A 117 5.81 5.77 -30.70
C ASN A 117 4.37 5.22 -30.66
N PHE A 118 3.66 5.42 -29.57
CA PHE A 118 2.27 5.00 -29.42
C PHE A 118 1.32 6.14 -29.82
N ASP A 119 0.53 5.93 -30.87
CA ASP A 119 -0.36 6.95 -31.45
C ASP A 119 -1.80 6.87 -30.91
N GLY A 120 -2.16 5.77 -30.25
CA GLY A 120 -3.51 5.52 -29.73
C GLY A 120 -3.87 6.29 -28.45
N LYS A 121 -5.01 5.95 -27.89
CA LYS A 121 -5.49 6.54 -26.64
C LYS A 121 -4.73 5.97 -25.43
N ILE A 122 -4.45 6.81 -24.44
CA ILE A 122 -3.83 6.39 -23.17
C ILE A 122 -4.71 6.78 -21.99
N LEU A 123 -5.09 5.80 -21.18
CA LEU A 123 -5.73 6.02 -19.88
C LEU A 123 -4.85 5.50 -18.74
N GLY A 124 -4.31 6.42 -17.93
CA GLY A 124 -3.59 6.11 -16.72
C GLY A 124 -4.54 6.00 -15.53
N LEU A 125 -4.39 4.94 -14.73
CA LEU A 125 -5.16 4.71 -13.51
C LEU A 125 -4.21 4.66 -12.32
N THR A 126 -4.50 5.36 -11.23
CA THR A 126 -3.69 5.28 -10.01
C THR A 126 -4.49 5.68 -8.77
N GLY A 127 -4.20 5.05 -7.62
CA GLY A 127 -4.70 5.52 -6.32
C GLY A 127 -3.77 6.55 -5.67
N THR A 128 -2.52 6.63 -6.12
CA THR A 128 -1.47 7.44 -5.52
C THR A 128 -0.67 8.13 -6.62
N PRO A 129 -1.13 9.29 -7.12
CA PRO A 129 -0.44 10.02 -8.19
C PRO A 129 0.98 10.42 -7.73
N PRO A 130 1.97 10.50 -8.64
CA PRO A 130 3.31 10.92 -8.28
C PRO A 130 3.30 12.38 -7.81
N LYS A 131 4.19 12.71 -6.87
CA LYS A 131 4.40 14.10 -6.43
C LYS A 131 4.93 14.96 -7.60
N ARG A 132 4.80 16.27 -7.45
CA ARG A 132 5.09 17.27 -8.48
C ARG A 132 6.54 17.33 -8.98
N SER A 133 7.47 16.56 -8.41
CA SER A 133 8.88 16.56 -8.79
C SER A 133 9.42 15.15 -8.98
N GLY A 134 10.24 14.96 -10.03
CA GLY A 134 10.96 13.72 -10.32
C GLY A 134 10.49 13.01 -11.59
N GLU A 135 11.23 11.98 -11.97
CA GLU A 135 11.07 11.20 -13.20
C GLU A 135 9.62 10.71 -13.41
N LYS A 136 9.02 10.15 -12.37
CA LYS A 136 7.66 9.58 -12.44
C LYS A 136 6.59 10.64 -12.69
N SER A 137 6.74 11.81 -12.07
CA SER A 137 5.83 12.93 -12.28
C SER A 137 5.93 13.47 -13.72
N LEU A 138 7.15 13.54 -14.24
CA LEU A 138 7.41 13.95 -15.62
C LEU A 138 6.77 12.97 -16.59
N MET A 139 6.95 11.67 -16.40
CA MET A 139 6.41 10.64 -17.28
C MET A 139 4.88 10.60 -17.26
N VAL A 140 4.26 10.64 -16.08
CA VAL A 140 2.80 10.72 -15.96
C VAL A 140 2.28 12.02 -16.56
N GLY A 141 2.90 13.16 -16.27
CA GLY A 141 2.50 14.46 -16.81
C GLY A 141 2.57 14.52 -18.34
N ARG A 142 3.51 13.79 -18.96
CA ARG A 142 3.71 13.77 -20.42
C ARG A 142 2.75 12.83 -21.13
N TYR A 143 2.51 11.63 -20.60
CA TYR A 143 1.82 10.56 -21.31
C TYR A 143 0.38 10.31 -20.85
N CYS A 144 0.09 10.56 -19.57
CA CYS A 144 -1.25 10.42 -19.00
C CYS A 144 -1.48 11.47 -17.88
N PRO A 145 -1.53 12.78 -18.23
CA PRO A 145 -1.72 13.85 -17.25
C PRO A 145 -2.99 13.63 -16.42
N ILE A 146 -2.87 13.78 -15.10
CA ILE A 146 -3.99 13.56 -14.19
C ILE A 146 -5.02 14.69 -14.37
N ILE A 147 -6.18 14.36 -14.89
CA ILE A 147 -7.29 15.28 -15.14
C ILE A 147 -8.40 15.19 -14.10
N TYR A 148 -8.50 14.07 -13.39
CA TYR A 148 -9.52 13.83 -12.38
C TYR A 148 -8.88 13.26 -11.12
N ARG A 149 -9.31 13.76 -9.96
CA ARG A 149 -8.83 13.32 -8.64
C ARG A 149 -10.00 13.04 -7.74
N TYR A 150 -9.89 11.94 -7.00
CA TYR A 150 -10.83 11.57 -5.95
C TYR A 150 -10.07 10.88 -4.82
N THR A 151 -9.93 11.58 -3.71
CA THR A 151 -9.06 11.20 -2.59
C THR A 151 -9.73 10.16 -1.67
N VAL A 152 -8.95 9.63 -0.72
CA VAL A 152 -9.48 8.73 0.32
C VAL A 152 -10.47 9.47 1.21
N ASP A 153 -10.18 10.72 1.58
CA ASP A 153 -11.04 11.51 2.44
C ASP A 153 -12.38 11.84 1.77
N GLU A 154 -12.36 12.28 0.50
CA GLU A 154 -13.60 12.47 -0.29
C GLU A 154 -14.42 11.17 -0.41
N ALA A 155 -13.76 10.01 -0.56
CA ALA A 155 -14.43 8.72 -0.63
C ALA A 155 -15.02 8.30 0.73
N THR A 156 -14.39 8.68 1.82
CA THR A 156 -14.90 8.46 3.18
C THR A 156 -16.07 9.39 3.48
N ASP A 157 -15.94 10.69 3.20
CA ASP A 157 -16.98 11.69 3.41
C ASP A 157 -18.25 11.41 2.59
N SER A 158 -18.05 10.79 1.42
CA SER A 158 -19.14 10.33 0.55
C SER A 158 -19.69 8.95 0.90
N ASN A 159 -19.29 8.34 2.00
CA ASN A 159 -19.66 6.99 2.43
C ASN A 159 -19.42 5.90 1.38
N ILE A 160 -18.43 6.08 0.51
CA ILE A 160 -17.97 5.05 -0.43
C ILE A 160 -16.97 4.12 0.22
N LEU A 161 -16.08 4.69 1.06
CA LEU A 161 -15.19 3.98 1.95
C LEU A 161 -15.68 4.15 3.40
N ASN A 162 -15.34 3.19 4.24
CA ASN A 162 -15.57 3.29 5.66
C ASN A 162 -14.69 4.38 6.30
N ASP A 163 -15.13 4.90 7.43
CA ASP A 163 -14.34 5.84 8.23
C ASP A 163 -13.09 5.14 8.79
N TYR A 164 -12.07 5.94 9.13
CA TYR A 164 -10.82 5.44 9.64
C TYR A 164 -10.30 6.27 10.83
N ARG A 165 -9.49 5.63 11.66
CA ARG A 165 -8.68 6.27 12.70
C ARG A 165 -7.26 5.72 12.59
N ILE A 166 -6.28 6.60 12.59
CA ILE A 166 -4.86 6.25 12.58
C ILE A 166 -4.30 6.49 13.97
N ILE A 167 -3.76 5.46 14.59
CA ILE A 167 -3.16 5.52 15.91
C ILE A 167 -1.65 5.31 15.76
N VAL A 168 -0.90 6.37 15.97
CA VAL A 168 0.56 6.35 15.92
C VAL A 168 1.09 6.01 17.31
N HIS A 169 1.75 4.86 17.43
CA HIS A 169 2.41 4.41 18.64
C HIS A 169 3.84 4.93 18.66
N ASN A 170 4.11 5.92 19.49
CA ASN A 170 5.42 6.54 19.68
C ASN A 170 6.29 5.68 20.59
N LEU A 171 7.21 4.94 20.01
CA LEU A 171 8.11 4.03 20.72
C LEU A 171 9.51 4.64 20.83
N LYS A 172 10.22 4.34 21.92
CA LYS A 172 11.62 4.70 22.10
C LYS A 172 12.52 3.49 21.80
N LEU A 173 13.70 3.76 21.24
CA LEU A 173 14.72 2.72 21.10
C LEU A 173 15.14 2.19 22.47
N ASN A 174 15.26 0.88 22.60
CA ASN A 174 15.70 0.28 23.86
C ASN A 174 17.17 0.65 24.13
N GLY A 175 17.38 1.37 25.25
CA GLY A 175 18.70 1.80 25.72
C GLY A 175 19.29 0.91 26.84
N SER A 176 18.52 -0.05 27.36
CA SER A 176 18.88 -0.82 28.55
C SER A 176 19.25 -2.28 28.26
N ILE A 177 18.56 -2.93 27.32
CA ILE A 177 18.75 -4.35 27.00
C ILE A 177 19.66 -4.50 25.80
N ALA A 178 20.77 -5.22 25.95
CA ALA A 178 21.69 -5.56 24.87
C ALA A 178 21.15 -6.77 24.07
N ASN A 179 20.29 -6.50 23.09
CA ASN A 179 19.59 -7.53 22.28
C ASN A 179 19.95 -7.49 20.77
N VAL A 180 20.80 -6.56 20.37
CA VAL A 180 21.26 -6.44 18.98
C VAL A 180 22.61 -7.09 18.82
N ALA A 181 22.67 -8.20 18.09
CA ALA A 181 23.90 -8.93 17.81
C ALA A 181 24.79 -8.16 16.79
N VAL A 182 26.06 -8.07 17.09
CA VAL A 182 27.08 -7.48 16.21
C VAL A 182 28.19 -8.50 15.98
N ASN A 183 28.31 -8.96 14.75
CA ASN A 183 29.36 -9.90 14.35
C ASN A 183 30.65 -9.15 13.99
N MET A 184 31.75 -9.52 14.62
CA MET A 184 33.08 -8.95 14.35
C MET A 184 33.83 -9.76 13.31
N LYS A 185 34.79 -9.09 12.64
CA LYS A 185 35.78 -9.78 11.82
C LYS A 185 36.59 -10.71 12.74
N GLY A 186 36.47 -12.03 12.55
CA GLY A 186 37.08 -13.03 13.42
C GLY A 186 36.12 -13.95 14.14
N GLY A 187 34.81 -13.83 13.86
CA GLY A 187 33.78 -14.79 14.31
C GLY A 187 33.18 -14.51 15.69
N ASN A 188 33.71 -13.55 16.44
CA ASN A 188 33.13 -13.17 17.72
C ASN A 188 31.88 -12.31 17.56
N THR A 189 30.83 -12.61 18.35
CA THR A 189 29.61 -11.82 18.40
C THR A 189 29.51 -11.14 19.78
N PHE A 190 29.23 -9.84 19.77
CA PHE A 190 28.86 -9.14 20.99
C PHE A 190 27.44 -8.54 20.84
N TYR A 191 26.83 -8.17 21.94
CA TYR A 191 25.49 -7.61 21.96
C TYR A 191 25.53 -6.15 22.38
N GLN A 192 24.71 -5.34 21.77
CA GLN A 192 24.51 -3.93 22.12
C GLN A 192 23.02 -3.59 22.18
N THR A 193 22.69 -2.41 22.72
CA THR A 193 21.31 -1.93 22.77
C THR A 193 20.88 -1.38 21.41
N GLU A 194 19.56 -1.31 21.17
CA GLU A 194 19.00 -0.71 19.94
C GLU A 194 19.47 0.75 19.77
N ALA A 195 19.45 1.54 20.85
CA ALA A 195 19.90 2.93 20.85
C ALA A 195 21.38 3.07 20.44
N LYS A 196 22.28 2.21 20.97
CA LYS A 196 23.69 2.20 20.57
C LYS A 196 23.88 1.78 19.11
N SER A 197 23.13 0.78 18.65
CA SER A 197 23.18 0.33 17.26
C SER A 197 22.73 1.43 16.30
N TYR A 198 21.64 2.10 16.58
CA TYR A 198 21.14 3.19 15.74
C TYR A 198 22.10 4.39 15.73
N ALA A 199 22.64 4.78 16.88
CA ALA A 199 23.64 5.85 17.00
C ALA A 199 24.93 5.54 16.20
N TYR A 200 25.40 4.29 16.23
CA TYR A 200 26.53 3.85 15.43
C TYR A 200 26.31 4.05 13.92
N TRP A 201 25.18 3.57 13.38
CA TRP A 201 24.86 3.72 11.98
C TRP A 201 24.60 5.18 11.59
N SER A 202 24.00 5.98 12.45
CA SER A 202 23.77 7.40 12.25
C SER A 202 25.10 8.17 12.17
N THR A 203 26.03 7.89 13.08
CA THR A 203 27.38 8.46 13.06
C THR A 203 28.15 8.06 11.80
N ARG A 204 28.06 6.80 11.38
CA ARG A 204 28.66 6.34 10.13
C ARG A 204 28.10 7.05 8.90
N LEU A 205 26.79 7.31 8.88
CA LEU A 205 26.15 8.03 7.78
C LEU A 205 26.67 9.46 7.65
N VAL A 206 26.83 10.16 8.77
CA VAL A 206 27.41 11.51 8.79
C VAL A 206 28.87 11.51 8.29
N LYS A 207 29.64 10.48 8.64
CA LYS A 207 31.06 10.35 8.25
C LYS A 207 31.27 9.81 6.84
N ALA A 208 30.22 9.35 6.15
CA ALA A 208 30.32 8.79 4.80
C ALA A 208 30.70 9.88 3.78
N LYS A 209 31.80 9.65 3.03
CA LYS A 209 32.41 10.65 2.14
C LYS A 209 31.84 10.62 0.73
N SER A 210 31.46 9.45 0.22
CA SER A 210 30.96 9.31 -1.15
C SER A 210 29.42 9.13 -1.18
N PRO A 211 28.74 9.49 -2.29
CA PRO A 211 27.32 9.21 -2.46
C PRO A 211 26.98 7.72 -2.33
N ARG A 212 27.86 6.84 -2.84
CA ARG A 212 27.71 5.38 -2.75
C ARG A 212 27.77 4.90 -1.30
N ASP A 213 28.75 5.39 -0.52
CA ASP A 213 28.87 5.03 0.91
C ASP A 213 27.66 5.53 1.70
N LYS A 214 27.20 6.76 1.44
CA LYS A 214 25.97 7.29 2.06
C LYS A 214 24.77 6.40 1.79
N GLN A 215 24.62 5.94 0.56
CA GLN A 215 23.53 5.04 0.18
C GLN A 215 23.63 3.69 0.94
N ILE A 216 24.81 3.07 0.96
CA ILE A 216 25.04 1.79 1.64
C ILE A 216 24.75 1.93 3.14
N VAL A 217 25.33 2.93 3.80
CA VAL A 217 25.15 3.14 5.25
C VAL A 217 23.69 3.49 5.58
N SER A 218 23.00 4.25 4.74
CA SER A 218 21.58 4.54 4.90
C SER A 218 20.74 3.27 4.87
N VAL A 219 21.00 2.35 3.93
CA VAL A 219 20.31 1.04 3.85
C VAL A 219 20.61 0.19 5.09
N MET A 220 21.88 0.18 5.56
CA MET A 220 22.25 -0.56 6.77
C MET A 220 21.57 -0.01 8.02
N ARG A 221 21.47 1.32 8.17
CA ARG A 221 20.74 1.96 9.27
C ARG A 221 19.26 1.61 9.23
N MET A 222 18.66 1.65 8.04
CA MET A 222 17.27 1.27 7.83
C MET A 222 17.02 -0.20 8.23
N ARG A 223 17.86 -1.12 7.74
CA ARG A 223 17.74 -2.55 8.07
C ARG A 223 17.87 -2.81 9.57
N ALA A 224 18.87 -2.18 10.22
CA ALA A 224 19.04 -2.29 11.66
C ALA A 224 17.79 -1.82 12.42
N LEU A 225 17.23 -0.66 12.04
CA LEU A 225 16.02 -0.12 12.67
C LEU A 225 14.81 -1.06 12.50
N MET A 226 14.67 -1.69 11.36
CA MET A 226 13.58 -2.62 11.07
C MET A 226 13.71 -3.96 11.79
N ASP A 227 14.92 -4.34 12.21
CA ASP A 227 15.21 -5.63 12.84
C ASP A 227 15.18 -5.55 14.37
N PHE A 228 15.01 -4.35 14.93
CA PHE A 228 14.97 -4.14 16.37
C PHE A 228 13.75 -4.81 17.02
N LYS A 229 13.98 -5.40 18.19
CA LYS A 229 13.02 -6.26 18.87
C LYS A 229 11.88 -5.51 19.57
N THR A 230 12.08 -4.24 19.93
CA THR A 230 11.05 -3.47 20.65
C THR A 230 9.74 -3.42 19.87
N LYS A 231 9.77 -3.13 18.56
CA LYS A 231 8.54 -3.13 17.75
C LYS A 231 7.92 -4.52 17.62
N GLU A 232 8.73 -5.57 17.53
CA GLU A 232 8.23 -6.94 17.43
C GLU A 232 7.49 -7.36 18.71
N VAL A 233 8.08 -7.12 19.87
CA VAL A 233 7.46 -7.40 21.18
C VAL A 233 6.20 -6.57 21.37
N TYR A 234 6.29 -5.27 21.06
CA TYR A 234 5.15 -4.36 21.15
C TYR A 234 4.00 -4.78 20.24
N SER A 235 4.31 -5.16 18.99
CA SER A 235 3.33 -5.62 18.03
C SER A 235 2.57 -6.87 18.48
N LYS A 236 3.26 -7.83 19.11
CA LYS A 236 2.62 -9.02 19.71
C LYS A 236 1.64 -8.65 20.81
N ASN A 237 2.08 -7.83 21.75
CA ASN A 237 1.24 -7.38 22.88
C ASN A 237 0.00 -6.60 22.39
N LEU A 238 0.19 -5.76 21.37
CA LEU A 238 -0.90 -5.03 20.75
C LEU A 238 -1.89 -5.97 20.03
N LEU A 239 -1.37 -6.95 19.28
CA LEU A 239 -2.16 -7.97 18.61
C LEU A 239 -2.99 -8.79 19.61
N ASP A 240 -2.39 -9.24 20.71
CA ASP A 240 -3.08 -9.98 21.77
C ASP A 240 -4.18 -9.14 22.43
N THR A 241 -3.93 -7.85 22.63
CA THR A 241 -4.92 -6.91 23.16
C THR A 241 -6.12 -6.77 22.19
N ILE A 242 -5.87 -6.61 20.89
CA ILE A 242 -6.90 -6.50 19.88
C ILE A 242 -7.70 -7.80 19.76
N LYS A 243 -7.04 -8.95 19.77
CA LYS A 243 -7.70 -10.25 19.73
C LYS A 243 -8.64 -10.46 20.91
N SER A 244 -8.26 -10.01 22.10
CA SER A 244 -9.08 -10.14 23.32
C SER A 244 -10.41 -9.38 23.20
N SER A 245 -10.51 -8.37 22.35
CA SER A 245 -11.76 -7.66 22.02
C SER A 245 -12.60 -8.34 20.93
N GLY A 246 -12.12 -9.46 20.37
CA GLY A 246 -12.83 -10.25 19.36
C GLY A 246 -12.69 -9.75 17.92
N ASP A 247 -11.95 -8.69 17.69
CA ASP A 247 -11.72 -8.13 16.35
C ASP A 247 -10.71 -8.95 15.54
N LYS A 248 -10.90 -8.96 14.21
CA LYS A 248 -9.86 -9.40 13.28
C LYS A 248 -8.76 -8.36 13.18
N CYS A 249 -7.51 -8.81 13.22
CA CYS A 249 -6.34 -7.94 13.07
C CYS A 249 -5.34 -8.51 12.07
N ILE A 250 -4.83 -7.64 11.18
CA ILE A 250 -3.73 -7.96 10.29
C ILE A 250 -2.47 -7.20 10.70
N VAL A 251 -1.32 -7.90 10.67
CA VAL A 251 -0.02 -7.29 10.98
C VAL A 251 0.88 -7.26 9.74
N PHE A 252 1.33 -6.08 9.35
CA PHE A 252 2.28 -5.90 8.26
C PHE A 252 3.71 -5.85 8.79
N ALA A 253 4.41 -6.97 8.69
CA ALA A 253 5.82 -7.12 9.04
C ALA A 253 6.76 -6.71 7.89
N ASN A 254 8.06 -6.61 8.19
CA ASN A 254 9.08 -6.27 7.20
C ASN A 254 9.66 -7.50 6.49
N THR A 255 9.86 -8.60 7.22
CA THR A 255 10.45 -9.84 6.70
C THR A 255 9.57 -11.03 7.02
N GLN A 256 9.73 -12.12 6.24
CA GLN A 256 9.03 -13.38 6.47
C GLN A 256 9.28 -13.91 7.90
N ALA A 257 10.55 -13.97 8.31
CA ALA A 257 10.91 -14.41 9.65
C ALA A 257 10.31 -13.53 10.77
N GLN A 258 10.11 -12.23 10.53
CA GLN A 258 9.43 -11.35 11.47
C GLN A 258 7.92 -11.65 11.52
N ALA A 259 7.30 -11.90 10.35
CA ALA A 259 5.89 -12.28 10.27
C ALA A 259 5.64 -13.59 11.04
N ASP A 260 6.48 -14.61 10.84
CA ASP A 260 6.38 -15.92 11.52
C ASP A 260 6.55 -15.81 13.04
N ARG A 261 7.39 -14.86 13.50
CA ARG A 261 7.56 -14.64 14.94
C ARG A 261 6.39 -13.90 15.59
N ILE A 262 5.65 -13.07 14.83
CA ILE A 262 4.53 -12.28 15.35
C ILE A 262 3.27 -13.11 15.52
N SER A 263 2.94 -13.94 14.54
CA SER A 263 1.78 -14.82 14.57
C SER A 263 2.13 -16.19 14.01
N SER A 264 1.52 -17.24 14.55
CA SER A 264 1.58 -18.58 13.98
C SER A 264 0.86 -18.70 12.62
N TYR A 265 0.00 -17.73 12.32
CA TYR A 265 -0.68 -17.65 11.04
C TYR A 265 -0.05 -16.54 10.19
N SER A 266 0.91 -16.92 9.33
CA SER A 266 1.60 -15.99 8.45
C SER A 266 1.21 -16.19 6.99
N TYR A 267 1.25 -15.08 6.22
CA TYR A 267 0.99 -15.05 4.79
C TYR A 267 2.18 -14.44 4.05
N HIS A 268 2.99 -15.30 3.42
CA HIS A 268 4.13 -14.92 2.57
C HIS A 268 4.59 -16.10 1.72
N SER A 269 5.41 -15.85 0.71
CA SER A 269 5.84 -16.84 -0.28
C SER A 269 6.69 -18.00 0.28
N GLY A 270 7.25 -17.87 1.48
CA GLY A 270 8.04 -18.91 2.15
C GLY A 270 7.22 -19.84 3.06
N ASN A 271 5.94 -19.53 3.28
CA ASN A 271 5.06 -20.36 4.11
C ASN A 271 4.14 -21.19 3.21
N THR A 272 4.21 -22.52 3.32
CA THR A 272 3.40 -23.46 2.52
C THR A 272 1.90 -23.38 2.86
N GLU A 273 1.56 -22.98 4.09
CA GLU A 273 0.18 -22.83 4.58
C GLU A 273 -0.42 -21.43 4.32
N SER A 274 0.30 -20.56 3.57
CA SER A 274 -0.13 -19.17 3.35
C SER A 274 -1.54 -19.03 2.84
N THR A 275 -1.94 -19.84 1.87
CA THR A 275 -3.28 -19.80 1.27
C THR A 275 -4.34 -20.20 2.28
N ASP A 276 -4.11 -21.31 2.99
CA ASP A 276 -5.04 -21.84 4.01
C ASP A 276 -5.21 -20.86 5.18
N ASN A 277 -4.10 -20.24 5.62
CA ASN A 277 -4.12 -19.19 6.64
C ASN A 277 -4.96 -17.99 6.19
N LEU A 278 -4.78 -17.54 4.94
CA LEU A 278 -5.55 -16.43 4.40
C LEU A 278 -7.04 -16.76 4.30
N ASP A 279 -7.39 -17.95 3.85
CA ASP A 279 -8.79 -18.36 3.71
C ASP A 279 -9.45 -18.58 5.08
N SER A 280 -8.74 -19.13 6.05
CA SER A 280 -9.17 -19.20 7.44
C SER A 280 -9.36 -17.85 8.08
N PHE A 281 -8.52 -16.86 7.73
CA PHE A 281 -8.68 -15.49 8.18
C PHE A 281 -9.87 -14.79 7.53
N LYS A 282 -10.09 -14.99 6.23
CA LYS A 282 -11.27 -14.45 5.52
C LYS A 282 -12.57 -15.01 6.10
N SER A 283 -12.65 -16.33 6.32
CA SER A 283 -13.84 -16.99 6.90
C SER A 283 -14.06 -16.66 8.37
N GLY A 284 -13.06 -16.11 9.08
CA GLY A 284 -13.14 -15.75 10.50
C GLY A 284 -12.84 -16.89 11.46
N ASN A 285 -12.36 -18.03 10.95
CA ASN A 285 -11.90 -19.16 11.77
C ASN A 285 -10.67 -18.75 12.61
N ILE A 286 -9.82 -17.88 12.07
CA ILE A 286 -8.76 -17.23 12.81
C ILE A 286 -8.97 -15.72 12.83
N LYS A 287 -8.49 -15.06 13.89
CA LYS A 287 -8.68 -13.61 14.11
C LYS A 287 -7.42 -12.78 13.87
N GLU A 288 -6.31 -13.43 13.56
CA GLU A 288 -5.03 -12.78 13.32
C GLU A 288 -4.37 -13.31 12.06
N LEU A 289 -3.66 -12.44 11.36
CA LEU A 289 -2.81 -12.80 10.25
C LEU A 289 -1.60 -11.87 10.22
N SER A 290 -0.38 -12.40 10.20
CA SER A 290 0.80 -11.61 9.90
C SER A 290 1.17 -11.76 8.42
N CYS A 291 1.60 -10.68 7.77
CA CYS A 291 2.00 -10.72 6.38
C CYS A 291 3.21 -9.84 6.09
N VAL A 292 3.96 -10.21 5.06
CA VAL A 292 5.00 -9.38 4.47
C VAL A 292 4.40 -8.72 3.24
N LEU A 293 4.61 -7.45 3.01
CA LEU A 293 4.38 -6.61 1.81
C LEU A 293 3.39 -7.08 0.70
N GLN A 294 3.01 -8.34 0.65
CA GLN A 294 2.33 -9.01 -0.46
C GLN A 294 0.95 -9.59 -0.09
N LEU A 295 0.12 -8.86 0.63
CA LEU A 295 -1.30 -9.15 0.39
C LEU A 295 -1.57 -8.71 -1.05
N ASN A 296 -1.89 -9.69 -1.89
CA ASN A 296 -2.16 -9.46 -3.29
C ASN A 296 -3.20 -8.35 -3.47
N GLU A 297 -2.94 -7.46 -4.39
CA GLU A 297 -3.90 -6.47 -4.83
C GLU A 297 -5.21 -7.22 -5.17
N GLY A 298 -6.33 -6.78 -4.62
CA GLY A 298 -7.61 -7.45 -4.84
C GLY A 298 -8.12 -8.35 -3.71
N VAL A 299 -7.33 -8.72 -2.70
CA VAL A 299 -7.82 -9.53 -1.57
C VAL A 299 -8.77 -8.68 -0.71
N ASN A 300 -10.04 -9.06 -0.72
CA ASN A 300 -11.04 -8.55 0.22
C ASN A 300 -11.07 -9.43 1.47
N ILE A 301 -10.96 -8.83 2.65
CA ILE A 301 -11.04 -9.52 3.94
C ILE A 301 -12.27 -9.00 4.67
N PRO A 302 -13.36 -9.79 4.76
CA PRO A 302 -14.56 -9.37 5.46
C PRO A 302 -14.27 -9.08 6.95
N ASP A 303 -14.94 -8.06 7.50
CA ASP A 303 -14.89 -7.67 8.92
C ASP A 303 -13.49 -7.34 9.46
N LEU A 304 -12.56 -6.94 8.59
CA LEU A 304 -11.22 -6.51 9.00
C LEU A 304 -11.28 -5.08 9.55
N LYS A 305 -11.27 -4.91 10.87
CA LYS A 305 -11.37 -3.59 11.56
C LYS A 305 -10.03 -3.04 12.00
N GLN A 306 -9.07 -3.91 12.30
CA GLN A 306 -7.81 -3.53 12.92
C GLN A 306 -6.62 -3.92 12.03
N GLY A 307 -5.63 -3.05 11.96
CA GLY A 307 -4.39 -3.34 11.26
C GLY A 307 -3.18 -2.70 11.93
N ILE A 308 -2.09 -3.45 12.03
CA ILE A 308 -0.82 -3.00 12.61
C ILE A 308 0.20 -2.86 11.48
N ILE A 309 0.75 -1.68 11.30
CA ILE A 309 1.86 -1.39 10.41
C ILE A 309 3.12 -1.22 11.24
N MET A 310 4.01 -2.20 11.22
CA MET A 310 5.23 -2.15 12.01
C MET A 310 6.21 -1.08 11.52
N HIS A 311 6.22 -0.80 10.23
CA HIS A 311 7.15 0.16 9.63
C HIS A 311 6.45 0.99 8.56
N ALA A 312 6.32 2.29 8.80
CA ALA A 312 5.84 3.27 7.83
C ALA A 312 7.00 3.61 6.90
N TYR A 313 7.20 2.84 5.85
CA TYR A 313 8.27 3.13 4.88
C TYR A 313 8.10 4.53 4.28
N GLY A 314 9.21 5.22 4.05
CA GLY A 314 9.25 6.50 3.33
C GLY A 314 8.78 6.43 1.86
N ASN A 315 8.22 5.31 1.45
CA ASN A 315 7.50 5.14 0.19
C ASN A 315 6.00 5.26 0.49
N GLU A 316 5.47 6.46 0.37
CA GLU A 316 4.06 6.83 0.57
C GLU A 316 3.06 5.86 -0.05
N ARG A 317 3.39 5.31 -1.22
CA ARG A 317 2.53 4.39 -1.97
C ARG A 317 2.30 3.08 -1.24
N LYS A 318 3.35 2.50 -0.66
CA LYS A 318 3.22 1.23 0.06
C LYS A 318 2.41 1.37 1.34
N SER A 319 2.56 2.49 2.04
CA SER A 319 1.77 2.79 3.24
C SER A 319 0.32 3.08 2.88
N ALA A 320 0.06 3.94 1.90
CA ALA A 320 -1.30 4.23 1.41
C ALA A 320 -2.01 2.98 0.86
N GLN A 321 -1.30 2.10 0.14
CA GLN A 321 -1.85 0.84 -0.33
C GLN A 321 -2.21 -0.13 0.80
N ARG A 322 -1.41 -0.18 1.87
CA ARG A 322 -1.72 -0.98 3.06
C ARG A 322 -2.92 -0.42 3.80
N LEU A 323 -2.94 0.89 4.04
CA LEU A 323 -4.04 1.60 4.66
C LEU A 323 -5.34 1.43 3.86
N GLY A 324 -5.30 1.62 2.55
CA GLY A 324 -6.46 1.47 1.68
C GLY A 324 -7.03 0.05 1.61
N ARG A 325 -6.27 -0.97 2.03
CA ARG A 325 -6.80 -2.34 2.17
C ARG A 325 -7.59 -2.54 3.45
N LEU A 326 -7.17 -1.87 4.52
CA LEU A 326 -7.90 -1.84 5.79
C LEU A 326 -9.19 -1.01 5.68
N LEU A 327 -9.25 -0.08 4.72
CA LEU A 327 -10.40 0.81 4.48
C LEU A 327 -11.47 0.20 3.56
N ARG A 328 -11.61 -1.12 3.49
CA ARG A 328 -12.63 -1.81 2.65
C ARG A 328 -13.79 -2.42 3.43
N LEU A 329 -14.05 -1.92 4.61
CA LEU A 329 -15.22 -2.31 5.41
C LEU A 329 -16.51 -1.69 4.87
N ASN A 330 -17.62 -2.09 5.46
CA ASN A 330 -18.91 -1.44 5.29
C ASN A 330 -18.77 0.06 5.59
N PRO A 331 -19.38 0.98 4.83
CA PRO A 331 -19.31 2.42 5.10
C PRO A 331 -19.75 2.84 6.51
N THR A 332 -20.53 2.01 7.19
CA THR A 332 -21.00 2.22 8.57
C THR A 332 -19.98 1.80 9.64
N GLU A 333 -18.86 1.20 9.26
CA GLU A 333 -17.83 0.71 10.18
C GLU A 333 -16.59 1.60 10.14
N THR A 334 -15.88 1.68 11.27
CA THR A 334 -14.62 2.42 11.37
C THR A 334 -13.44 1.46 11.41
N SER A 335 -12.42 1.71 10.60
CA SER A 335 -11.14 0.99 10.63
C SER A 335 -10.15 1.66 11.55
N TYR A 336 -9.40 0.87 12.33
CA TYR A 336 -8.35 1.34 13.23
C TYR A 336 -6.99 0.86 12.72
N ILE A 337 -6.13 1.80 12.43
CA ILE A 337 -4.83 1.57 11.82
C ILE A 337 -3.75 1.97 12.81
N HIS A 338 -3.05 1.00 13.34
CA HIS A 338 -1.96 1.19 14.28
C HIS A 338 -0.64 1.28 13.51
N ILE A 339 0.10 2.36 13.69
CA ILE A 339 1.43 2.55 13.08
C ILE A 339 2.47 2.65 14.18
N LEU A 340 3.43 1.73 14.19
CA LEU A 340 4.51 1.74 15.14
C LEU A 340 5.65 2.62 14.65
N CYS A 341 6.03 3.63 15.41
CA CYS A 341 7.06 4.59 15.06
C CYS A 341 8.11 4.72 16.17
N TYR A 342 9.38 4.54 15.82
CA TYR A 342 10.45 4.95 16.73
C TYR A 342 10.65 6.47 16.65
N THR A 343 10.36 7.17 17.75
CA THR A 343 10.62 8.61 17.87
C THR A 343 12.12 8.90 17.76
N ASP A 344 12.47 10.11 17.34
CA ASP A 344 13.84 10.61 17.21
C ASP A 344 14.73 9.78 16.25
N THR A 345 14.10 9.10 15.28
CA THR A 345 14.78 8.33 14.26
C THR A 345 14.30 8.70 12.85
N ILE A 346 14.90 8.07 11.83
CA ILE A 346 14.43 8.19 10.45
C ILE A 346 12.98 7.70 10.27
N ASP A 347 12.50 6.87 11.18
CA ASP A 347 11.15 6.32 11.16
C ASP A 347 10.08 7.43 11.26
N SER A 348 10.33 8.46 12.08
CA SER A 348 9.45 9.64 12.19
C SER A 348 9.34 10.40 10.86
N ILE A 349 10.43 10.48 10.11
CA ILE A 349 10.41 11.12 8.77
C ILE A 349 9.61 10.28 7.80
N TRP A 350 9.72 8.96 7.87
CA TRP A 350 8.92 8.05 7.03
C TRP A 350 7.44 8.09 7.40
N LEU A 351 7.14 8.14 8.68
CA LEU A 351 5.78 8.27 9.18
C LEU A 351 5.12 9.54 8.64
N ASN A 352 5.76 10.69 8.81
CA ASN A 352 5.21 11.97 8.34
C ASN A 352 4.91 11.94 6.83
N LYS A 353 5.81 11.33 6.03
CA LYS A 353 5.57 11.13 4.60
C LYS A 353 4.43 10.16 4.31
N ALA A 354 4.25 9.14 5.13
CA ALA A 354 3.19 8.15 4.96
C ALA A 354 1.81 8.71 5.29
N LEU A 355 1.76 9.70 6.20
CA LEU A 355 0.54 10.36 6.65
C LEU A 355 0.16 11.59 5.79
N GLU A 356 1.03 12.03 4.90
CA GLU A 356 0.69 13.14 4.00
C GLU A 356 -0.57 12.83 3.18
N GLY A 357 -1.58 13.69 3.28
CA GLY A 357 -2.85 13.56 2.57
C GLY A 357 -3.95 12.83 3.34
N PHE A 358 -3.71 12.46 4.60
CA PHE A 358 -4.76 12.02 5.51
C PHE A 358 -5.22 13.18 6.40
N ASP A 359 -6.50 13.14 6.79
CA ASP A 359 -7.11 14.11 7.69
C ASP A 359 -6.44 14.06 9.08
N GLU A 360 -5.81 15.15 9.48
CA GLU A 360 -5.11 15.26 10.77
C GLU A 360 -6.03 15.02 11.97
N SER A 361 -7.32 15.36 11.86
CA SER A 361 -8.31 15.12 12.92
C SER A 361 -8.58 13.63 13.19
N LYS A 362 -8.20 12.75 12.26
CA LYS A 362 -8.31 11.29 12.35
C LYS A 362 -7.01 10.61 12.76
N ILE A 363 -5.96 11.39 13.08
CA ILE A 363 -4.65 10.87 13.49
C ILE A 363 -4.45 11.12 14.98
N PHE A 364 -4.23 10.06 15.73
CA PHE A 364 -4.04 10.07 17.18
C PHE A 364 -2.61 9.62 17.51
N HIS A 365 -1.89 10.42 18.31
CA HIS A 365 -0.56 10.06 18.77
C HIS A 365 -0.63 9.47 20.18
N PHE A 366 0.00 8.33 20.36
CA PHE A 366 0.01 7.57 21.58
C PHE A 366 1.44 7.30 22.05
N ASP A 367 1.77 7.75 23.24
CA ASP A 367 2.99 7.34 23.96
C ASP A 367 2.59 6.28 25.00
N PRO A 368 3.11 5.04 24.90
CA PRO A 368 2.78 3.96 25.83
C PRO A 368 3.21 4.22 27.28
N THR A 369 4.04 5.24 27.52
CA THR A 369 4.44 5.65 28.88
C THR A 369 3.42 6.57 29.56
N ASP A 370 2.57 7.26 28.77
CA ASP A 370 1.69 8.31 29.26
C ASP A 370 0.23 7.85 29.37
N LYS A 371 -0.22 6.98 28.45
CA LYS A 371 -1.59 6.47 28.37
C LYS A 371 -1.62 4.98 28.12
N THR A 372 -2.72 4.34 28.48
CA THR A 372 -3.01 2.97 28.08
C THR A 372 -3.60 2.92 26.67
N LEU A 373 -3.41 1.81 25.96
CA LEU A 373 -4.02 1.59 24.64
C LEU A 373 -5.56 1.74 24.69
N LYS A 374 -6.19 1.28 25.79
CA LYS A 374 -7.64 1.38 25.96
C LYS A 374 -8.12 2.84 26.00
N GLU A 375 -7.37 3.72 26.66
CA GLU A 375 -7.70 5.15 26.72
C GLU A 375 -7.59 5.79 25.33
N VAL A 376 -6.55 5.49 24.57
CA VAL A 376 -6.36 6.01 23.22
C VAL A 376 -7.41 5.49 22.25
N LEU A 377 -7.74 4.21 22.32
CA LEU A 377 -8.82 3.64 21.51
C LEU A 377 -10.16 4.32 21.82
N LYS A 378 -10.43 4.59 23.10
CA LYS A 378 -11.64 5.34 23.50
C LYS A 378 -11.64 6.77 22.96
N GLU A 379 -10.52 7.48 23.03
CA GLU A 379 -10.36 8.82 22.41
C GLU A 379 -10.56 8.78 20.89
N ALA A 380 -10.09 7.73 20.24
CA ALA A 380 -10.30 7.49 18.81
C ALA A 380 -11.72 7.01 18.46
N GLY A 381 -12.63 6.92 19.45
CA GLY A 381 -14.01 6.51 19.24
C GLY A 381 -14.24 4.99 19.16
N TYR A 382 -13.27 4.19 19.58
CA TYR A 382 -13.44 2.74 19.69
C TYR A 382 -14.14 2.39 20.99
N TYR A 383 -15.38 1.93 20.87
CA TYR A 383 -16.14 1.35 21.98
C TYR A 383 -16.17 -0.16 21.74
N GLY A 384 -15.18 -0.88 22.30
CA GLY A 384 -15.15 -2.33 22.21
C GLY A 384 -16.47 -2.96 22.71
N LYS A 385 -16.82 -4.08 22.09
CA LYS A 385 -17.99 -4.88 22.47
C LYS A 385 -17.82 -5.42 23.88
#